data_40a5bb3484658bbcf821f45d9be8e0ca
#
_entry.id   40a5bb3484658bbcf821f45d9be8e0ca
#
_cell.length_a   1.000
_cell.length_b   1.000
_cell.length_c   1.000
_cell.angle_alpha   90.00
_cell.angle_beta   90.00
_cell.angle_gamma   90.00
#
_symmetry.space_group_name_H-M   'P 1'
#
loop_
_entity.id
_entity.type
_entity.pdbx_description
1 polymer ?
#
loop_
_entity_poly.entity_id
_entity_poly.type
_entity_poly.pdbx_seq_one_letter_code
_entity_poly.pdbx_strand_id
1 'polypeptide(L)'
;MYLGFPVQSILLFLLFSFTPLFVLAAEKTPLNFFLRPDTYFGFSVIRDTAHYNFKRDETSQELNFTDFDHFDWHGSGLGGEIYLGYEKFFRTHYYIGLEGFFNRSSNEGKIYFFDSNELYSRILKGSFKQKWQSGLAIHPGIYLPSVGIFYGRVGWIVSDVNLSGSITQSGPFGSFSGRFSNTKKKNGVQLGTGLELELTKNWRCRVEWDWNRLQDFIFDSQGRDSNNHRYQTTRIAKHPILEQFKLGLNWRFA
;
A
#
# COMPACT_ATOMS: atom_id res chain seq x y z
N MET A 1 21.65 13.50 -1.90
CA MET A 1 21.02 14.50 -2.77
C MET A 1 19.80 13.84 -3.40
N TYR A 2 18.62 14.00 -2.80
CA TYR A 2 17.37 13.39 -3.28
C TYR A 2 16.71 14.35 -4.25
N LEU A 3 16.68 14.00 -5.53
CA LEU A 3 15.80 14.64 -6.53
C LEU A 3 14.37 14.09 -6.31
N GLY A 4 13.66 14.69 -5.36
CA GLY A 4 12.23 14.49 -5.23
C GLY A 4 11.54 15.18 -6.41
N PHE A 5 11.16 14.41 -7.43
CA PHE A 5 10.22 14.91 -8.41
C PHE A 5 8.89 15.19 -7.69
N PRO A 6 8.39 16.42 -7.68
CA PRO A 6 7.16 16.74 -6.99
C PRO A 6 6.01 15.96 -7.66
N VAL A 7 5.18 15.31 -6.84
CA VAL A 7 3.98 14.55 -7.28
C VAL A 7 3.10 15.37 -8.23
N GLN A 8 3.09 16.71 -8.07
CA GLN A 8 2.43 17.66 -8.97
C GLN A 8 2.93 17.59 -10.41
N SER A 9 4.22 17.34 -10.66
CA SER A 9 4.77 17.26 -12.02
C SER A 9 4.35 15.97 -12.73
N ILE A 10 4.18 14.89 -11.99
CA ILE A 10 3.70 13.60 -12.53
C ILE A 10 2.21 13.70 -12.87
N LEU A 11 1.42 14.37 -12.03
CA LEU A 11 -0.01 14.60 -12.26
C LEU A 11 -0.24 15.47 -13.49
N LEU A 12 0.56 16.54 -13.67
CA LEU A 12 0.51 17.39 -14.85
C LEU A 12 0.90 16.64 -16.13
N PHE A 13 1.96 15.84 -16.08
CA PHE A 13 2.42 15.06 -17.23
C PHE A 13 1.37 14.00 -17.66
N LEU A 14 0.71 13.36 -16.70
CA LEU A 14 -0.38 12.43 -16.97
C LEU A 14 -1.61 13.14 -17.56
N LEU A 15 -1.99 14.31 -17.04
CA LEU A 15 -3.07 15.13 -17.61
C LEU A 15 -2.80 15.52 -19.07
N PHE A 16 -1.58 15.93 -19.40
CA PHE A 16 -1.20 16.31 -20.76
C PHE A 16 -1.02 15.13 -21.72
N SER A 17 -0.58 13.97 -21.22
CA SER A 17 -0.41 12.76 -22.04
C SER A 17 -1.74 12.10 -22.42
N PHE A 18 -2.80 12.34 -21.65
CA PHE A 18 -4.14 11.79 -21.91
C PHE A 18 -5.06 12.72 -22.67
N THR A 19 -4.67 13.98 -22.93
CA THR A 19 -5.48 14.91 -23.74
C THR A 19 -5.88 14.38 -25.12
N PRO A 20 -5.06 13.66 -25.90
CA PRO A 20 -5.51 13.11 -27.18
C PRO A 20 -6.51 11.96 -27.03
N LEU A 21 -6.50 11.22 -25.90
CA LEU A 21 -7.50 10.16 -25.62
C LEU A 21 -8.88 10.75 -25.29
N PHE A 22 -8.96 11.95 -24.72
CA PHE A 22 -10.22 12.62 -24.42
C PHE A 22 -10.99 13.03 -25.66
N VAL A 23 -10.31 13.27 -26.79
CA VAL A 23 -10.95 13.69 -28.04
C VAL A 23 -11.61 12.52 -28.78
N LEU A 24 -11.13 11.28 -28.56
CA LEU A 24 -11.68 10.10 -29.22
C LEU A 24 -12.91 9.50 -28.55
N ALA A 25 -13.16 9.84 -27.27
CA ALA A 25 -14.27 9.28 -26.48
C ALA A 25 -15.61 10.05 -26.63
N ALA A 26 -15.68 11.06 -27.51
CA ALA A 26 -16.82 12.00 -27.60
C ALA A 26 -18.01 11.50 -28.43
N GLU A 27 -18.12 10.21 -28.80
CA GLU A 27 -19.29 9.68 -29.47
C GLU A 27 -20.37 9.21 -28.48
N LYS A 28 -21.57 9.75 -28.72
CA LYS A 28 -22.80 9.71 -27.92
C LYS A 28 -23.14 8.31 -27.38
N THR A 29 -23.07 8.14 -26.08
CA THR A 29 -23.65 6.98 -25.38
C THR A 29 -25.18 7.17 -25.25
N PRO A 30 -26.02 6.23 -25.66
CA PRO A 30 -27.46 6.38 -25.56
C PRO A 30 -27.97 6.38 -24.11
N LEU A 31 -28.90 7.25 -23.79
CA LEU A 31 -29.46 7.52 -22.46
C LEU A 31 -30.00 6.29 -21.71
N ASN A 32 -30.39 5.23 -22.43
CA ASN A 32 -30.95 3.99 -21.86
C ASN A 32 -29.90 3.11 -21.16
N PHE A 33 -28.62 3.45 -21.27
CA PHE A 33 -27.49 2.77 -20.65
C PHE A 33 -27.44 2.96 -19.12
N PHE A 34 -27.95 4.08 -18.62
CA PHE A 34 -27.77 4.51 -17.22
C PHE A 34 -28.71 3.90 -16.20
N LEU A 35 -29.64 3.03 -16.61
CA LEU A 35 -30.66 2.49 -15.70
C LEU A 35 -30.43 1.03 -15.30
N ARG A 36 -29.47 0.35 -15.92
CA ARG A 36 -29.18 -1.06 -15.62
C ARG A 36 -28.00 -1.19 -14.65
N PRO A 37 -28.14 -2.06 -13.64
CA PRO A 37 -27.00 -2.45 -12.84
C PRO A 37 -26.07 -3.34 -13.68
N ASP A 38 -24.80 -3.01 -13.72
CA ASP A 38 -23.82 -3.76 -14.50
C ASP A 38 -22.75 -4.39 -13.60
N THR A 39 -22.34 -5.58 -13.97
CA THR A 39 -21.19 -6.26 -13.35
C THR A 39 -19.98 -6.04 -14.23
N TYR A 40 -18.82 -5.83 -13.61
CA TYR A 40 -17.58 -5.70 -14.32
C TYR A 40 -16.46 -6.52 -13.66
N PHE A 41 -15.51 -6.93 -14.47
CA PHE A 41 -14.27 -7.55 -14.05
C PHE A 41 -13.10 -6.72 -14.59
N GLY A 42 -12.03 -6.63 -13.84
CA GLY A 42 -10.88 -5.86 -14.29
C GLY A 42 -9.57 -6.33 -13.70
N PHE A 43 -8.51 -5.76 -14.26
CA PHE A 43 -7.15 -5.94 -13.77
C PHE A 43 -6.39 -4.63 -13.84
N SER A 44 -5.42 -4.45 -12.94
CA SER A 44 -4.57 -3.26 -12.89
C SER A 44 -3.12 -3.65 -12.65
N VAL A 45 -2.22 -2.83 -13.20
CA VAL A 45 -0.82 -2.76 -12.77
C VAL A 45 -0.74 -1.72 -11.66
N ILE A 46 0.01 -2.03 -10.61
CA ILE A 46 0.12 -1.20 -9.42
C ILE A 46 1.57 -0.78 -9.24
N ARG A 47 1.78 0.48 -8.91
CA ARG A 47 3.01 0.97 -8.30
C ARG A 47 2.72 1.34 -6.86
N ASP A 48 3.39 0.64 -5.95
CA ASP A 48 3.25 0.87 -4.51
C ASP A 48 4.40 1.70 -3.96
N THR A 49 4.07 2.57 -3.01
CA THR A 49 5.03 3.22 -2.13
C THR A 49 4.55 3.05 -0.70
N ALA A 50 5.43 2.62 0.19
CA ALA A 50 5.12 2.36 1.57
C ALA A 50 5.94 3.23 2.50
N HIS A 51 5.29 3.78 3.53
CA HIS A 51 5.88 4.59 4.58
C HIS A 51 5.57 3.95 5.93
N TYR A 52 6.61 3.65 6.69
CA TYR A 52 6.48 3.01 7.99
C TYR A 52 7.27 3.76 9.03
N ASN A 53 6.61 4.01 10.15
CA ASN A 53 7.19 4.59 11.34
C ASN A 53 7.40 3.45 12.35
N PHE A 54 8.64 3.12 12.66
CA PHE A 54 8.95 2.08 13.61
C PHE A 54 9.40 2.67 14.94
N LYS A 55 8.81 2.16 16.02
CA LYS A 55 9.28 2.32 17.38
C LYS A 55 9.82 0.97 17.84
N ARG A 56 11.03 0.95 18.37
CA ARG A 56 11.60 -0.21 19.01
C ARG A 56 11.72 0.06 20.50
N ASP A 57 11.14 -0.83 21.29
CA ASP A 57 11.33 -0.89 22.73
C ASP A 57 12.16 -2.16 23.02
N GLU A 58 13.35 -2.02 23.59
CA GLU A 58 14.20 -3.12 24.00
C GLU A 58 14.29 -3.15 25.53
N THR A 59 13.97 -4.27 26.11
CA THR A 59 14.01 -4.45 27.57
C THR A 59 14.82 -5.69 27.91
N SER A 60 15.82 -5.56 28.74
CA SER A 60 16.48 -6.65 29.41
C SER A 60 16.11 -6.66 30.89
N GLN A 61 15.43 -7.69 31.34
CA GLN A 61 15.06 -7.85 32.74
C GLN A 61 16.28 -8.11 33.63
N GLU A 62 17.31 -8.75 33.09
CA GLU A 62 18.50 -9.14 33.84
C GLU A 62 19.51 -7.99 34.00
N LEU A 63 19.53 -7.05 33.03
CA LEU A 63 20.45 -5.90 33.03
C LEU A 63 19.76 -4.58 33.40
N ASN A 64 18.45 -4.62 33.69
CA ASN A 64 17.62 -3.44 34.00
C ASN A 64 17.79 -2.29 32.99
N PHE A 65 17.81 -2.65 31.73
CA PHE A 65 18.09 -1.74 30.62
C PHE A 65 16.86 -1.60 29.74
N THR A 66 16.53 -0.37 29.36
CA THR A 66 15.46 -0.07 28.39
C THR A 66 15.99 0.94 27.38
N ASP A 67 15.91 0.60 26.10
CA ASP A 67 16.33 1.45 24.99
C ASP A 67 15.19 1.68 24.01
N PHE A 68 15.08 2.91 23.50
CA PHE A 68 14.03 3.34 22.60
C PHE A 68 14.62 3.94 21.33
N ASP A 69 14.33 3.36 20.18
CA ASP A 69 14.71 3.91 18.89
C ASP A 69 13.47 4.20 18.04
N HIS A 70 13.57 5.28 17.28
CA HIS A 70 12.61 5.64 16.24
C HIS A 70 13.31 5.66 14.89
N PHE A 71 12.72 5.05 13.88
CA PHE A 71 13.22 5.14 12.52
C PHE A 71 12.08 5.07 11.51
N ASP A 72 12.19 5.91 10.51
CA ASP A 72 11.29 5.93 9.37
C ASP A 72 11.82 5.02 8.27
N TRP A 73 10.90 4.41 7.59
CA TRP A 73 11.25 3.47 6.55
C TRP A 73 10.36 3.59 5.33
N HIS A 74 10.97 3.44 4.16
CA HIS A 74 10.32 3.56 2.87
C HIS A 74 10.54 2.30 2.05
N GLY A 75 9.48 1.84 1.39
CA GLY A 75 9.53 0.74 0.44
C GLY A 75 8.82 1.12 -0.84
N SER A 76 9.16 0.48 -1.93
CA SER A 76 8.45 0.61 -3.19
C SER A 76 8.41 -0.72 -3.93
N GLY A 77 7.43 -0.89 -4.81
CA GLY A 77 7.30 -2.11 -5.59
C GLY A 77 6.35 -1.94 -6.77
N LEU A 78 6.33 -2.97 -7.59
CA LEU A 78 5.35 -3.14 -8.65
C LEU A 78 4.47 -4.34 -8.32
N GLY A 79 3.23 -4.29 -8.75
CA GLY A 79 2.26 -5.33 -8.48
C GLY A 79 1.18 -5.43 -9.54
N GLY A 80 0.26 -6.35 -9.32
CA GLY A 80 -0.94 -6.51 -10.10
C GLY A 80 -2.16 -6.71 -9.20
N GLU A 81 -3.31 -6.27 -9.68
CA GLU A 81 -4.61 -6.41 -9.03
C GLU A 81 -5.61 -7.02 -10.00
N ILE A 82 -6.46 -7.87 -9.46
CA ILE A 82 -7.68 -8.32 -10.11
C ILE A 82 -8.86 -7.89 -9.25
N TYR A 83 -9.96 -7.51 -9.87
CA TYR A 83 -11.14 -7.07 -9.17
C TYR A 83 -12.42 -7.43 -9.91
N LEU A 84 -13.47 -7.60 -9.14
CA LEU A 84 -14.83 -7.84 -9.59
C LEU A 84 -15.74 -6.83 -8.92
N GLY A 85 -16.59 -6.17 -9.69
CA GLY A 85 -17.45 -5.13 -9.16
C GLY A 85 -18.86 -5.17 -9.74
N TYR A 86 -19.70 -4.45 -9.04
CA TYR A 86 -21.08 -4.17 -9.40
C TYR A 86 -21.30 -2.67 -9.37
N GLU A 87 -21.90 -2.12 -10.41
CA GLU A 87 -22.11 -0.68 -10.54
C GLU A 87 -23.55 -0.33 -10.88
N LYS A 88 -23.95 0.85 -10.46
CA LYS A 88 -25.24 1.41 -10.77
C LYS A 88 -25.16 2.92 -10.99
N PHE A 89 -25.85 3.37 -12.03
CA PHE A 89 -26.01 4.79 -12.32
C PHE A 89 -27.38 5.27 -11.84
N PHE A 90 -27.42 6.47 -11.28
CA PHE A 90 -28.63 7.13 -10.82
C PHE A 90 -28.75 8.50 -11.51
N ARG A 91 -29.91 8.83 -12.04
CA ARG A 91 -30.22 10.13 -12.60
C ARG A 91 -29.16 10.62 -13.59
N THR A 92 -28.77 9.93 -14.56
CA THR A 92 -27.84 10.34 -15.64
C THR A 92 -26.42 10.75 -15.22
N HIS A 93 -26.18 11.14 -13.95
CA HIS A 93 -24.87 11.69 -13.54
C HIS A 93 -24.25 11.00 -12.33
N TYR A 94 -25.03 10.43 -11.42
CA TYR A 94 -24.50 9.81 -10.21
C TYR A 94 -24.16 8.35 -10.42
N TYR A 95 -23.03 7.95 -9.88
CA TYR A 95 -22.48 6.61 -9.96
C TYR A 95 -22.24 6.05 -8.56
N ILE A 96 -22.52 4.80 -8.36
CA ILE A 96 -22.09 4.03 -7.21
C ILE A 96 -21.59 2.66 -7.68
N GLY A 97 -20.39 2.28 -7.25
CA GLY A 97 -19.81 0.96 -7.45
C GLY A 97 -19.57 0.25 -6.13
N LEU A 98 -19.63 -1.07 -6.14
CA LEU A 98 -19.16 -1.97 -5.09
C LEU A 98 -18.15 -2.91 -5.71
N GLU A 99 -16.96 -3.04 -5.12
CA GLU A 99 -15.85 -3.81 -5.68
C GLU A 99 -15.18 -4.68 -4.63
N GLY A 100 -14.96 -5.94 -4.97
CA GLY A 100 -14.04 -6.83 -4.28
C GLY A 100 -12.75 -6.94 -5.08
N PHE A 101 -11.60 -6.88 -4.42
CA PHE A 101 -10.31 -6.93 -5.09
C PHE A 101 -9.29 -7.79 -4.37
N PHE A 102 -8.32 -8.26 -5.13
CA PHE A 102 -7.14 -8.95 -4.65
C PHE A 102 -5.92 -8.43 -5.41
N ASN A 103 -4.90 -8.00 -4.68
CA ASN A 103 -3.65 -7.58 -5.28
C ASN A 103 -2.43 -8.31 -4.67
N ARG A 104 -1.39 -8.39 -5.47
CA ARG A 104 -0.08 -8.87 -5.05
C ARG A 104 0.97 -7.88 -5.50
N SER A 105 1.80 -7.48 -4.56
CA SER A 105 2.86 -6.51 -4.80
C SER A 105 4.23 -7.11 -4.48
N SER A 106 5.26 -6.60 -5.16
CA SER A 106 6.65 -6.84 -4.83
C SER A 106 7.21 -5.75 -3.90
N ASN A 107 6.33 -4.99 -3.23
CA ASN A 107 6.76 -3.93 -2.33
C ASN A 107 7.67 -4.49 -1.24
N GLU A 108 8.93 -4.11 -1.32
CA GLU A 108 9.97 -4.48 -0.37
C GLU A 108 10.79 -3.25 -0.04
N GLY A 109 10.97 -3.04 1.23
CA GLY A 109 11.90 -2.05 1.72
C GLY A 109 12.96 -2.72 2.57
N LYS A 110 14.18 -2.18 2.52
CA LYS A 110 15.32 -2.68 3.27
C LYS A 110 15.65 -1.73 4.40
N ILE A 111 15.78 -2.27 5.59
CA ILE A 111 16.20 -1.52 6.76
C ILE A 111 17.69 -1.78 6.94
N TYR A 112 18.47 -0.72 7.03
CA TYR A 112 19.84 -0.77 7.49
C TYR A 112 20.03 0.32 8.52
N PHE A 113 20.29 -0.10 9.75
CA PHE A 113 20.58 0.81 10.85
C PHE A 113 21.92 0.42 11.44
N PHE A 114 22.81 1.39 11.59
CA PHE A 114 24.10 1.24 12.24
C PHE A 114 24.21 2.31 13.32
N ASP A 115 24.48 1.87 14.52
CA ASP A 115 24.74 2.71 15.67
C ASP A 115 26.02 2.22 16.35
N SER A 116 26.92 3.14 16.70
CA SER A 116 28.15 2.83 17.41
C SER A 116 28.56 3.96 18.33
N ASN A 117 28.98 3.61 19.52
CA ASN A 117 29.68 4.49 20.44
C ASN A 117 30.93 3.79 20.98
N GLU A 118 31.65 4.41 21.92
CA GLU A 118 32.90 3.85 22.47
C GLU A 118 32.68 2.48 23.16
N LEU A 119 31.47 2.15 23.56
CA LEU A 119 31.15 0.97 24.36
C LEU A 119 30.47 -0.13 23.53
N TYR A 120 29.76 0.20 22.47
CA TYR A 120 29.06 -0.80 21.67
C TYR A 120 28.93 -0.42 20.19
N SER A 121 28.78 -1.42 19.35
CA SER A 121 28.34 -1.28 17.98
C SER A 121 27.13 -2.16 17.72
N ARG A 122 26.16 -1.63 16.99
CA ARG A 122 24.94 -2.32 16.64
C ARG A 122 24.65 -2.20 15.15
N ILE A 123 24.31 -3.31 14.54
CA ILE A 123 23.88 -3.40 13.14
C ILE A 123 22.52 -4.07 13.11
N LEU A 124 21.51 -3.38 12.61
CA LEU A 124 20.21 -3.94 12.28
C LEU A 124 20.06 -3.97 10.76
N LYS A 125 19.89 -5.17 10.20
CA LYS A 125 19.55 -5.38 8.80
C LYS A 125 18.18 -6.03 8.76
N GLY A 126 17.26 -5.46 7.98
CA GLY A 126 15.92 -6.01 7.88
C GLY A 126 15.29 -5.74 6.54
N SER A 127 14.23 -6.46 6.25
CA SER A 127 13.36 -6.20 5.14
C SER A 127 11.91 -6.29 5.60
N PHE A 128 11.12 -5.41 5.07
CA PHE A 128 9.67 -5.44 5.19
C PHE A 128 9.10 -5.73 3.81
N LYS A 129 8.16 -6.66 3.73
CA LYS A 129 7.57 -7.08 2.48
C LYS A 129 6.06 -7.23 2.61
N GLN A 130 5.32 -6.52 1.77
CA GLN A 130 3.91 -6.79 1.56
C GLN A 130 3.78 -7.93 0.55
N LYS A 131 3.03 -8.98 0.92
CA LYS A 131 2.86 -10.16 0.06
C LYS A 131 1.62 -10.05 -0.81
N TRP A 132 0.49 -9.77 -0.18
CA TRP A 132 -0.81 -9.61 -0.83
C TRP A 132 -1.72 -8.71 -0.01
N GLN A 133 -2.72 -8.17 -0.66
CA GLN A 133 -3.79 -7.37 -0.08
C GLN A 133 -5.11 -7.77 -0.74
N SER A 134 -6.18 -7.83 0.02
CA SER A 134 -7.54 -7.99 -0.49
C SER A 134 -8.48 -7.07 0.25
N GLY A 135 -9.62 -6.77 -0.34
CA GLY A 135 -10.57 -5.87 0.31
C GLY A 135 -11.89 -5.75 -0.43
N LEU A 136 -12.73 -4.93 0.18
CA LEU A 136 -14.00 -4.47 -0.38
C LEU A 136 -14.01 -2.95 -0.37
N ALA A 137 -14.47 -2.35 -1.46
CA ALA A 137 -14.55 -0.89 -1.59
C ALA A 137 -15.87 -0.46 -2.21
N ILE A 138 -16.35 0.71 -1.83
CA ILE A 138 -17.44 1.43 -2.48
C ILE A 138 -16.87 2.61 -3.27
N HIS A 139 -17.45 2.87 -4.43
CA HIS A 139 -17.03 3.91 -5.37
C HIS A 139 -18.17 4.89 -5.62
N PRO A 140 -18.41 5.87 -4.73
CA PRO A 140 -19.31 6.98 -5.05
C PRO A 140 -18.68 7.91 -6.09
N GLY A 141 -19.42 8.29 -7.10
CA GLY A 141 -18.87 9.13 -8.17
C GLY A 141 -19.90 9.80 -9.03
N ILE A 142 -19.39 10.46 -10.06
CA ILE A 142 -20.18 11.18 -11.06
C ILE A 142 -19.76 10.76 -12.46
N TYR A 143 -20.71 10.65 -13.34
CA TYR A 143 -20.48 10.51 -14.77
C TYR A 143 -20.38 11.88 -15.40
N LEU A 144 -19.25 12.13 -16.05
CA LEU A 144 -18.98 13.34 -16.81
C LEU A 144 -19.08 13.01 -18.29
N PRO A 145 -20.10 13.52 -19.02
CA PRO A 145 -20.21 13.33 -20.46
C PRO A 145 -18.90 13.74 -21.15
N SER A 146 -18.43 12.95 -22.08
CA SER A 146 -17.18 13.14 -22.83
C SER A 146 -15.87 12.92 -22.05
N VAL A 147 -15.92 12.66 -20.74
CA VAL A 147 -14.74 12.38 -19.92
C VAL A 147 -14.76 10.96 -19.39
N GLY A 148 -15.88 10.53 -18.80
CA GLY A 148 -16.01 9.23 -18.15
C GLY A 148 -16.54 9.33 -16.73
N ILE A 149 -16.15 8.40 -15.86
CA ILE A 149 -16.59 8.33 -14.47
C ILE A 149 -15.46 8.82 -13.57
N PHE A 150 -15.71 9.89 -12.83
CA PHE A 150 -14.84 10.32 -11.73
C PHE A 150 -15.46 9.84 -10.42
N TYR A 151 -14.65 9.17 -9.57
CA TYR A 151 -15.15 8.59 -8.31
C TYR A 151 -14.15 8.73 -7.16
N GLY A 152 -14.70 8.74 -5.96
CA GLY A 152 -13.96 8.47 -4.73
C GLY A 152 -13.98 6.97 -4.43
N ARG A 153 -13.01 6.47 -3.70
CA ARG A 153 -12.92 5.10 -3.22
C ARG A 153 -12.84 5.07 -1.71
N VAL A 154 -13.69 4.30 -1.07
CA VAL A 154 -13.65 4.07 0.38
C VAL A 154 -13.76 2.57 0.59
N GLY A 155 -12.77 1.98 1.27
CA GLY A 155 -12.68 0.54 1.40
C GLY A 155 -12.14 0.06 2.74
N TRP A 156 -12.37 -1.23 2.96
CA TRP A 156 -11.74 -2.01 4.01
C TRP A 156 -10.79 -3.02 3.37
N ILE A 157 -9.60 -3.15 3.95
CA ILE A 157 -8.52 -3.98 3.42
C ILE A 157 -7.97 -4.93 4.47
N VAL A 158 -7.49 -6.08 4.00
CA VAL A 158 -6.65 -7.01 4.76
C VAL A 158 -5.35 -7.18 3.99
N SER A 159 -4.22 -6.95 4.64
CA SER A 159 -2.88 -7.08 4.05
C SER A 159 -2.04 -8.10 4.81
N ASP A 160 -1.32 -8.93 4.08
CA ASP A 160 -0.33 -9.87 4.63
C ASP A 160 1.07 -9.26 4.53
N VAL A 161 1.65 -9.05 5.70
CA VAL A 161 2.89 -8.30 5.86
C VAL A 161 3.93 -9.18 6.53
N ASN A 162 5.12 -9.24 5.96
CA ASN A 162 6.28 -9.95 6.51
C ASN A 162 7.37 -8.95 6.90
N LEU A 163 7.83 -9.05 8.13
CA LEU A 163 9.03 -8.38 8.63
C LEU A 163 10.08 -9.46 8.93
N SER A 164 11.25 -9.35 8.32
CA SER A 164 12.36 -10.26 8.56
C SER A 164 13.67 -9.48 8.67
N GLY A 165 14.63 -10.03 9.42
CA GLY A 165 15.93 -9.38 9.57
C GLY A 165 16.86 -10.07 10.53
N SER A 166 18.00 -9.41 10.73
CA SER A 166 19.00 -9.80 11.71
C SER A 166 19.48 -8.58 12.49
N ILE A 167 19.79 -8.81 13.74
CA ILE A 167 20.45 -7.84 14.60
C ILE A 167 21.79 -8.43 15.04
N THR A 168 22.83 -7.63 15.00
CA THR A 168 24.14 -7.96 15.56
C THR A 168 24.57 -6.80 16.43
N GLN A 169 24.92 -7.10 17.67
CA GLN A 169 25.43 -6.12 18.62
C GLN A 169 26.70 -6.66 19.23
N SER A 170 27.71 -5.80 19.36
CA SER A 170 29.00 -6.12 20.01
C SER A 170 29.29 -5.05 21.06
N GLY A 171 29.78 -5.47 22.22
CA GLY A 171 30.14 -4.57 23.32
C GLY A 171 31.04 -5.24 24.35
N PRO A 172 31.47 -4.54 25.40
CA PRO A 172 32.37 -5.06 26.41
C PRO A 172 31.79 -6.24 27.22
N PHE A 173 30.48 -6.40 27.18
CA PHE A 173 29.79 -7.49 27.87
C PHE A 173 29.51 -8.71 26.96
N GLY A 174 29.99 -8.70 25.72
CA GLY A 174 29.83 -9.79 24.76
C GLY A 174 29.20 -9.35 23.44
N SER A 175 28.93 -10.34 22.59
CA SER A 175 28.28 -10.14 21.30
C SER A 175 26.93 -10.84 21.27
N PHE A 176 25.94 -10.19 20.67
CA PHE A 176 24.62 -10.74 20.42
C PHE A 176 24.37 -10.80 18.91
N SER A 177 23.81 -11.92 18.46
CA SER A 177 23.32 -12.06 17.09
C SER A 177 21.99 -12.77 17.09
N GLY A 178 20.98 -12.13 16.51
CA GLY A 178 19.63 -12.68 16.41
C GLY A 178 19.05 -12.53 15.01
N ARG A 179 18.18 -13.47 14.64
CA ARG A 179 17.37 -13.36 13.42
C ARG A 179 15.91 -13.35 13.82
N PHE A 180 15.11 -12.62 13.07
CA PHE A 180 13.67 -12.60 13.23
C PHE A 180 12.99 -12.69 11.86
N SER A 181 11.86 -13.39 11.83
CA SER A 181 10.96 -13.41 10.68
C SER A 181 9.55 -13.61 11.20
N ASN A 182 8.68 -12.67 10.89
CA ASN A 182 7.31 -12.71 11.36
C ASN A 182 6.38 -12.23 10.25
N THR A 183 5.32 -12.99 10.00
CA THR A 183 4.28 -12.65 9.02
C THR A 183 2.98 -12.43 9.78
N LYS A 184 2.33 -11.30 9.53
CA LYS A 184 1.05 -10.94 10.18
C LYS A 184 0.05 -10.41 9.16
N LYS A 185 -1.20 -10.85 9.31
CA LYS A 185 -2.34 -10.26 8.60
C LYS A 185 -2.85 -9.06 9.38
N LYS A 186 -3.09 -7.96 8.69
CA LYS A 186 -3.55 -6.70 9.27
C LYS A 186 -4.70 -6.11 8.48
N ASN A 187 -5.67 -5.63 9.23
CA ASN A 187 -6.77 -4.86 8.69
C ASN A 187 -6.36 -3.41 8.48
N GLY A 188 -7.06 -2.73 7.60
CA GLY A 188 -6.86 -1.32 7.34
C GLY A 188 -8.04 -0.68 6.66
N VAL A 189 -7.94 0.61 6.47
CA VAL A 189 -8.87 1.42 5.68
C VAL A 189 -8.19 1.90 4.41
N GLN A 190 -8.98 2.01 3.35
CA GLN A 190 -8.54 2.51 2.05
C GLN A 190 -9.36 3.73 1.71
N LEU A 191 -8.68 4.78 1.28
CA LEU A 191 -9.27 5.97 0.66
C LEU A 191 -8.58 6.18 -0.68
N GLY A 192 -9.33 6.59 -1.69
CA GLY A 192 -8.75 6.81 -3.00
C GLY A 192 -9.63 7.65 -3.89
N THR A 193 -9.13 7.88 -5.08
CA THR A 193 -9.86 8.54 -6.16
C THR A 193 -9.44 7.93 -7.49
N GLY A 194 -10.38 7.90 -8.42
CA GLY A 194 -10.13 7.32 -9.73
C GLY A 194 -10.93 7.97 -10.85
N LEU A 195 -10.46 7.71 -12.04
CA LEU A 195 -11.08 8.10 -13.30
C LEU A 195 -11.20 6.86 -14.18
N GLU A 196 -12.39 6.60 -14.70
CA GLU A 196 -12.63 5.58 -15.73
C GLU A 196 -13.01 6.25 -17.05
N LEU A 197 -12.32 5.88 -18.12
CA LEU A 197 -12.55 6.36 -19.47
C LEU A 197 -13.15 5.22 -20.30
N GLU A 198 -14.25 5.47 -20.96
CA GLU A 198 -14.87 4.49 -21.87
C GLU A 198 -14.05 4.38 -23.16
N LEU A 199 -13.50 3.19 -23.44
CA LEU A 199 -12.80 2.89 -24.68
C LEU A 199 -13.77 2.31 -25.73
N THR A 200 -14.67 1.45 -25.27
CA THR A 200 -15.74 0.84 -26.08
C THR A 200 -16.97 0.61 -25.18
N LYS A 201 -18.04 0.02 -25.72
CA LYS A 201 -19.24 -0.33 -24.92
C LYS A 201 -18.93 -1.21 -23.71
N ASN A 202 -17.93 -2.09 -23.84
CA ASN A 202 -17.61 -3.11 -22.82
C ASN A 202 -16.28 -2.84 -22.12
N TRP A 203 -15.40 -2.02 -22.69
CA TRP A 203 -14.07 -1.77 -22.12
C TRP A 203 -13.91 -0.36 -21.59
N ARG A 204 -13.34 -0.26 -20.40
CA ARG A 204 -12.92 1.00 -19.79
C ARG A 204 -11.46 0.94 -19.36
N CYS A 205 -10.75 2.04 -19.53
CA CYS A 205 -9.45 2.26 -18.90
C CYS A 205 -9.67 2.93 -17.54
N ARG A 206 -8.94 2.49 -16.51
CA ARG A 206 -9.00 3.03 -15.15
C ARG A 206 -7.65 3.58 -14.75
N VAL A 207 -7.66 4.78 -14.18
CA VAL A 207 -6.52 5.35 -13.46
C VAL A 207 -6.98 5.63 -12.04
N GLU A 208 -6.25 5.15 -11.04
CA GLU A 208 -6.65 5.25 -9.64
C GLU A 208 -5.43 5.54 -8.76
N TRP A 209 -5.64 6.33 -7.73
CA TRP A 209 -4.71 6.52 -6.64
C TRP A 209 -5.39 6.19 -5.32
N ASP A 210 -4.74 5.33 -4.53
CA ASP A 210 -5.22 4.87 -3.23
C ASP A 210 -4.22 5.19 -2.13
N TRP A 211 -4.76 5.59 -1.01
CA TRP A 211 -4.10 5.74 0.26
C TRP A 211 -4.66 4.70 1.22
N ASN A 212 -3.79 3.81 1.71
CA ASN A 212 -4.15 2.70 2.58
C ASN A 212 -3.47 2.89 3.93
N ARG A 213 -4.24 2.86 5.01
CA ARG A 213 -3.74 2.92 6.38
C ARG A 213 -4.02 1.59 7.08
N LEU A 214 -2.97 0.88 7.43
CA LEU A 214 -3.07 -0.37 8.17
C LEU A 214 -3.07 -0.12 9.69
N GLN A 215 -3.59 -1.11 10.43
CA GLN A 215 -3.47 -1.15 11.89
C GLN A 215 -2.01 -1.33 12.30
N ASP A 216 -1.66 -0.88 13.49
CA ASP A 216 -0.31 -1.02 14.04
C ASP A 216 0.14 -2.47 14.11
N PHE A 217 1.42 -2.70 13.85
CA PHE A 217 2.05 -4.00 13.97
C PHE A 217 2.91 -4.06 15.23
N ILE A 218 2.78 -5.16 15.95
CA ILE A 218 3.67 -5.47 17.05
C ILE A 218 4.45 -6.74 16.66
N PHE A 219 5.77 -6.64 16.66
CA PHE A 219 6.66 -7.76 16.40
C PHE A 219 7.56 -7.93 17.62
N ASP A 220 7.45 -9.10 18.24
CA ASP A 220 8.29 -9.46 19.35
C ASP A 220 9.41 -10.39 18.87
N SER A 221 10.61 -10.17 19.34
CA SER A 221 11.72 -11.09 19.18
C SER A 221 12.36 -11.33 20.53
N GLN A 222 12.76 -12.56 20.76
CA GLN A 222 13.50 -12.98 21.95
C GLN A 222 14.85 -13.51 21.51
N GLY A 223 15.87 -13.24 22.28
CA GLY A 223 17.23 -13.71 22.03
C GLY A 223 18.00 -13.89 23.32
N ARG A 224 19.22 -14.44 23.19
CA ARG A 224 20.18 -14.53 24.28
C ARG A 224 21.51 -13.98 23.81
N ASP A 225 22.26 -13.35 24.72
CA ASP A 225 23.61 -12.93 24.46
C ASP A 225 24.61 -14.09 24.63
N SER A 226 25.89 -13.81 24.39
CA SER A 226 26.99 -14.77 24.61
C SER A 226 27.12 -15.23 26.06
N ASN A 227 26.58 -14.46 27.00
CA ASN A 227 26.58 -14.77 28.44
C ASN A 227 25.27 -15.41 28.90
N ASN A 228 24.39 -15.80 27.93
CA ASN A 228 23.12 -16.47 28.16
C ASN A 228 22.01 -15.59 28.80
N HIS A 229 22.20 -14.24 28.88
CA HIS A 229 21.15 -13.35 29.33
C HIS A 229 20.02 -13.26 28.31
N ARG A 230 18.79 -13.19 28.77
CA ARG A 230 17.60 -13.09 27.91
C ARG A 230 17.29 -11.64 27.55
N TYR A 231 17.06 -11.40 26.27
CA TYR A 231 16.56 -10.13 25.75
C TYR A 231 15.20 -10.32 25.11
N GLN A 232 14.32 -9.37 25.37
CA GLN A 232 13.06 -9.24 24.65
C GLN A 232 13.07 -7.92 23.91
N THR A 233 12.85 -7.97 22.62
CA THR A 233 12.73 -6.77 21.79
C THR A 233 11.34 -6.73 21.20
N THR A 234 10.60 -5.68 21.50
CA THR A 234 9.30 -5.38 20.90
C THR A 234 9.46 -4.29 19.86
N ARG A 235 8.98 -4.53 18.65
CA ARG A 235 8.99 -3.57 17.55
C ARG A 235 7.58 -3.26 17.16
N ILE A 236 7.24 -1.97 17.15
CA ILE A 236 5.90 -1.49 16.82
C ILE A 236 6.02 -0.64 15.56
N ALA A 237 5.41 -1.09 14.47
CA ALA A 237 5.18 -0.22 13.32
C ALA A 237 3.87 0.54 13.54
N LYS A 238 3.96 1.85 13.70
CA LYS A 238 2.81 2.72 13.90
C LYS A 238 2.30 3.27 12.59
N HIS A 239 0.99 3.13 12.39
CA HIS A 239 0.27 3.75 11.28
C HIS A 239 0.92 3.53 9.90
N PRO A 240 1.18 2.27 9.52
CA PRO A 240 1.74 2.00 8.19
C PRO A 240 0.84 2.56 7.11
N ILE A 241 1.42 3.35 6.22
CA ILE A 241 0.73 3.98 5.10
C ILE A 241 1.27 3.37 3.80
N LEU A 242 0.36 2.97 2.93
CA LEU A 242 0.65 2.46 1.60
C LEU A 242 -0.05 3.33 0.58
N GLU A 243 0.70 3.93 -0.31
CA GLU A 243 0.17 4.65 -1.46
C GLU A 243 0.29 3.78 -2.70
N GLN A 244 -0.79 3.68 -3.46
CA GLN A 244 -0.86 2.86 -4.67
C GLN A 244 -1.33 3.71 -5.83
N PHE A 245 -0.54 3.74 -6.89
CA PHE A 245 -0.98 4.25 -8.18
C PHE A 245 -1.30 3.06 -9.09
N LYS A 246 -2.49 3.06 -9.69
CA LYS A 246 -3.01 1.94 -10.47
C LYS A 246 -3.41 2.38 -11.87
N LEU A 247 -3.05 1.56 -12.85
CA LEU A 247 -3.52 1.67 -14.22
C LEU A 247 -4.16 0.33 -14.61
N GLY A 248 -5.42 0.36 -15.01
CA GLY A 248 -6.19 -0.85 -15.23
C GLY A 248 -7.12 -0.81 -16.43
N LEU A 249 -7.68 -1.98 -16.72
CA LEU A 249 -8.72 -2.18 -17.72
C LEU A 249 -9.89 -2.94 -17.08
N ASN A 250 -11.10 -2.47 -17.36
CA ASN A 250 -12.36 -3.09 -16.94
C ASN A 250 -13.10 -3.64 -18.14
N TRP A 251 -13.61 -4.85 -17.99
CA TRP A 251 -14.59 -5.45 -18.89
C TRP A 251 -15.97 -5.43 -18.23
N ARG A 252 -16.97 -4.86 -18.89
CA ARG A 252 -18.38 -4.88 -18.47
C ARG A 252 -19.11 -6.03 -19.13
N PHE A 253 -19.88 -6.73 -18.32
CA PHE A 253 -20.85 -7.71 -18.80
C PHE A 253 -22.15 -6.95 -19.10
N ALA A 254 -22.50 -6.86 -20.38
CA ALA A 254 -23.74 -6.22 -20.84
C ALA A 254 -24.92 -7.20 -20.84
#